data_662642d3c7736f56511e6436f3296837
#
_entry.id   662642d3c7736f56511e6436f3296837
#
_cell.length_a   1.000
_cell.length_b   1.000
_cell.length_c   1.000
_cell.angle_alpha   90.00
_cell.angle_beta   90.00
_cell.angle_gamma   90.00
#
_symmetry.space_group_name_H-M   'P 1'
#
loop_
_entity.id
_entity.type
_entity.pdbx_description
1 polymer ?
#
loop_
_entity_poly.entity_id
_entity_poly.type
_entity_poly.pdbx_seq_one_letter_code
_entity_poly.pdbx_strand_id
1 'polypeptide(L)'
;MLSKKEKYKVIWSDGVIMEKKKIRSRKIVKYGMAFLIPIICIVIHMMMTDCYPFGKNTILLGDSNTQYYAFFVELSGRIRQGKSIFFSWDMGLGYDFYTNFFYYLASPVNLIAVLFGGSHMELGMIVSMCIQVGLCGVTMTYFLSHTSRNKMQHGWLNDILCVVMGMAYSMCDYMLAYQYNLIWLICLLLVPVMMLGVERLIEGGDVRLYFVMLFMSFVFNFYFSWFVAMIAVIWFIDVKKDSWKMFWKRGVKFALTSITATLSACVVLVPCFLAIVGREGASSLTEDIPFSKFGNFANLFQSFFWGHDIDIAGRTLYARNMYMGLSLLFLAVVYVFNRNIQLRARVKRLVEICLLYTSPSPRDISGS
;
A
#
# COMPACT_ATOMS: atom_id res chain seq x y z
N MET A 1 -55.17 1.19 22.38
CA MET A 1 -54.29 1.79 23.39
C MET A 1 -53.18 0.79 23.73
N LEU A 2 -51.95 1.04 23.34
CA LEU A 2 -50.81 0.18 23.69
C LEU A 2 -50.54 0.25 25.20
N SER A 3 -50.26 -0.91 25.84
CA SER A 3 -49.96 -0.97 27.28
C SER A 3 -48.66 -0.18 27.58
N LYS A 4 -48.52 0.30 28.84
CA LYS A 4 -47.29 1.01 29.26
C LYS A 4 -46.01 0.21 28.94
N LYS A 5 -46.03 -1.13 29.03
CA LYS A 5 -44.93 -2.02 28.70
C LYS A 5 -44.59 -2.03 27.19
N GLU A 6 -45.62 -1.96 26.35
CA GLU A 6 -45.40 -1.92 24.87
C GLU A 6 -44.86 -0.56 24.42
N LYS A 7 -45.30 0.55 25.01
CA LYS A 7 -44.73 1.88 24.78
C LYS A 7 -43.25 1.95 25.17
N TYR A 8 -42.85 1.38 26.30
CA TYR A 8 -41.42 1.32 26.67
C TYR A 8 -40.61 0.45 25.72
N LYS A 9 -41.14 -0.66 25.23
CA LYS A 9 -40.47 -1.53 24.28
C LYS A 9 -40.25 -0.85 22.93
N VAL A 10 -41.22 -0.08 22.43
CA VAL A 10 -41.13 0.70 21.22
C VAL A 10 -40.11 1.84 21.34
N ILE A 11 -40.16 2.60 22.43
CA ILE A 11 -39.19 3.68 22.68
C ILE A 11 -37.75 3.18 22.80
N TRP A 12 -37.54 2.00 23.44
CA TRP A 12 -36.23 1.35 23.50
C TRP A 12 -35.77 0.84 22.14
N SER A 13 -36.64 0.27 21.31
CA SER A 13 -36.32 -0.18 19.97
C SER A 13 -35.94 0.99 19.04
N ASP A 14 -36.70 2.08 19.12
CA ASP A 14 -36.45 3.29 18.32
C ASP A 14 -35.15 3.99 18.73
N GLY A 15 -34.86 4.07 20.05
CA GLY A 15 -33.59 4.59 20.56
C GLY A 15 -32.38 3.79 20.05
N VAL A 16 -32.45 2.46 20.13
CA VAL A 16 -31.40 1.56 19.63
C VAL A 16 -31.21 1.66 18.12
N ILE A 17 -32.32 1.81 17.38
CA ILE A 17 -32.29 1.97 15.91
C ILE A 17 -31.64 3.32 15.56
N MET A 18 -32.01 4.40 16.23
CA MET A 18 -31.43 5.72 16.02
C MET A 18 -29.95 5.77 16.34
N GLU A 19 -29.50 5.14 17.42
CA GLU A 19 -28.10 5.05 17.79
C GLU A 19 -27.29 4.26 16.76
N LYS A 20 -27.79 3.09 16.31
CA LYS A 20 -27.18 2.32 15.21
C LYS A 20 -27.08 3.13 13.92
N LYS A 21 -28.11 3.90 13.57
CA LYS A 21 -28.14 4.77 12.40
C LYS A 21 -27.08 5.90 12.51
N LYS A 22 -26.94 6.51 13.68
CA LYS A 22 -25.94 7.54 13.96
C LYS A 22 -24.51 6.97 13.87
N ILE A 23 -24.25 5.78 14.41
CA ILE A 23 -22.95 5.10 14.34
C ILE A 23 -22.62 4.75 12.87
N ARG A 24 -23.59 4.25 12.10
CA ARG A 24 -23.42 3.93 10.68
C ARG A 24 -23.11 5.17 9.85
N SER A 25 -23.85 6.25 10.04
CA SER A 25 -23.62 7.53 9.36
C SER A 25 -22.21 8.06 9.65
N ARG A 26 -21.78 8.03 10.92
CA ARG A 26 -20.44 8.45 11.33
C ARG A 26 -19.34 7.64 10.66
N LYS A 27 -19.50 6.32 10.53
CA LYS A 27 -18.53 5.46 9.80
C LYS A 27 -18.46 5.82 8.32
N ILE A 28 -19.61 6.04 7.68
CA ILE A 28 -19.67 6.42 6.25
C ILE A 28 -18.93 7.73 6.03
N VAL A 29 -19.18 8.74 6.87
CA VAL A 29 -18.49 10.04 6.78
C VAL A 29 -16.98 9.87 6.99
N LYS A 30 -16.55 9.14 8.01
CA LYS A 30 -15.14 8.90 8.32
C LYS A 30 -14.38 8.30 7.12
N TYR A 31 -14.87 7.18 6.60
CA TYR A 31 -14.20 6.50 5.48
C TYR A 31 -14.40 7.22 4.14
N GLY A 32 -15.54 7.89 3.98
CA GLY A 32 -15.78 8.76 2.82
C GLY A 32 -14.79 9.92 2.73
N MET A 33 -14.51 10.59 3.86
CA MET A 33 -13.49 11.64 3.92
C MET A 33 -12.09 11.08 3.63
N ALA A 34 -11.72 9.95 4.23
CA ALA A 34 -10.43 9.32 4.01
C ALA A 34 -10.22 8.89 2.55
N PHE A 35 -11.29 8.58 1.81
CA PHE A 35 -11.28 8.24 0.40
C PHE A 35 -11.25 9.45 -0.52
N LEU A 36 -12.18 10.39 -0.29
CA LEU A 36 -12.43 11.49 -1.25
C LEU A 36 -11.41 12.62 -1.17
N ILE A 37 -10.93 12.97 0.05
CA ILE A 37 -10.06 14.14 0.17
C ILE A 37 -8.72 13.95 -0.58
N PRO A 38 -8.01 12.81 -0.47
CA PRO A 38 -6.80 12.60 -1.28
C PRO A 38 -7.05 12.67 -2.78
N ILE A 39 -8.18 12.11 -3.25
CA ILE A 39 -8.58 12.19 -4.67
C ILE A 39 -8.80 13.63 -5.10
N ILE A 40 -9.53 14.41 -4.30
CA ILE A 40 -9.78 15.82 -4.59
C ILE A 40 -8.46 16.61 -4.67
N CYS A 41 -7.52 16.35 -3.76
CA CYS A 41 -6.21 17.00 -3.81
C CYS A 41 -5.43 16.68 -5.10
N ILE A 42 -5.45 15.41 -5.54
CA ILE A 42 -4.81 15.01 -6.81
C ILE A 42 -5.51 15.68 -8.00
N VAL A 43 -6.84 15.68 -8.03
CA VAL A 43 -7.61 16.31 -9.11
C VAL A 43 -7.32 17.82 -9.18
N ILE A 44 -7.29 18.52 -8.04
CA ILE A 44 -6.91 19.94 -7.99
C ILE A 44 -5.48 20.13 -8.51
N HIS A 45 -4.54 19.29 -8.10
CA HIS A 45 -3.17 19.35 -8.60
C HIS A 45 -3.11 19.18 -10.12
N MET A 46 -3.85 18.21 -10.68
CA MET A 46 -3.93 17.98 -12.14
C MET A 46 -4.51 19.20 -12.87
N MET A 47 -5.52 19.84 -12.29
CA MET A 47 -6.10 21.09 -12.84
C MET A 47 -5.09 22.23 -12.83
N MET A 48 -4.31 22.39 -11.76
CA MET A 48 -3.32 23.45 -11.62
C MET A 48 -2.08 23.27 -12.52
N THR A 49 -1.81 22.03 -12.92
CA THR A 49 -0.63 21.67 -13.74
C THR A 49 -1.00 21.37 -15.20
N ASP A 50 -2.22 21.69 -15.63
CA ASP A 50 -2.73 21.42 -16.97
C ASP A 50 -2.56 19.94 -17.40
N CYS A 51 -2.75 19.02 -16.46
CA CYS A 51 -2.69 17.59 -16.74
C CYS A 51 -4.01 17.06 -17.30
N TYR A 52 -3.91 16.09 -18.21
CA TYR A 52 -5.07 15.37 -18.76
C TYR A 52 -5.92 14.74 -17.62
N PRO A 53 -7.25 14.82 -17.64
CA PRO A 53 -8.14 15.33 -18.71
C PRO A 53 -8.38 16.85 -18.71
N PHE A 54 -7.78 17.62 -17.85
CA PHE A 54 -8.01 19.06 -17.69
C PHE A 54 -7.09 19.92 -18.58
N GLY A 55 -6.03 19.34 -19.12
CA GLY A 55 -5.05 20.01 -19.98
C GLY A 55 -4.33 19.07 -20.92
N LYS A 56 -3.13 19.48 -21.39
CA LYS A 56 -2.34 18.77 -22.41
C LYS A 56 -1.20 17.92 -21.84
N ASN A 57 -0.83 18.12 -20.59
CA ASN A 57 0.26 17.38 -19.95
C ASN A 57 -0.22 16.02 -19.48
N THR A 58 0.63 15.01 -19.54
CA THR A 58 0.33 13.70 -18.96
C THR A 58 0.95 13.55 -17.58
N ILE A 59 0.25 12.87 -16.67
CA ILE A 59 0.80 12.45 -15.38
C ILE A 59 1.43 11.06 -15.47
N LEU A 60 1.30 10.37 -16.61
CA LEU A 60 1.92 9.08 -16.84
C LEU A 60 3.40 9.28 -17.19
N LEU A 61 4.25 9.15 -16.19
CA LEU A 61 5.69 9.37 -16.30
C LEU A 61 6.46 8.05 -16.37
N GLY A 62 7.66 8.08 -16.92
CA GLY A 62 8.55 6.92 -16.94
C GLY A 62 7.88 5.68 -17.52
N ASP A 63 7.92 4.58 -16.77
CA ASP A 63 7.40 3.27 -17.18
C ASP A 63 5.88 3.26 -17.43
N SER A 64 5.13 4.15 -16.79
CA SER A 64 3.68 4.27 -17.06
C SER A 64 3.38 4.64 -18.49
N ASN A 65 4.16 5.53 -19.06
CA ASN A 65 4.00 5.96 -20.44
C ASN A 65 4.63 4.97 -21.44
N THR A 66 5.81 4.43 -21.12
CA THR A 66 6.58 3.60 -22.07
C THR A 66 6.19 2.13 -22.02
N GLN A 67 5.71 1.62 -20.89
CA GLN A 67 5.42 0.20 -20.72
C GLN A 67 3.96 -0.05 -20.29
N TYR A 68 3.52 0.52 -19.15
CA TYR A 68 2.23 0.12 -18.56
C TYR A 68 1.06 0.46 -19.47
N TYR A 69 1.08 1.62 -20.12
CA TYR A 69 0.03 2.00 -21.07
C TYR A 69 -0.17 0.93 -22.14
N ALA A 70 0.92 0.47 -22.77
CA ALA A 70 0.88 -0.58 -23.79
C ALA A 70 0.33 -1.91 -23.22
N PHE A 71 0.71 -2.29 -22.01
CA PHE A 71 0.24 -3.50 -21.38
C PHE A 71 -1.26 -3.45 -21.01
N PHE A 72 -1.76 -2.30 -20.59
CA PHE A 72 -3.19 -2.10 -20.34
C PHE A 72 -4.01 -2.14 -21.65
N VAL A 73 -3.51 -1.54 -22.72
CA VAL A 73 -4.13 -1.59 -24.06
C VAL A 73 -4.19 -3.02 -24.56
N GLU A 74 -3.09 -3.77 -24.45
CA GLU A 74 -3.02 -5.17 -24.84
C GLU A 74 -4.02 -6.01 -24.03
N LEU A 75 -4.07 -5.88 -22.70
CA LEU A 75 -5.03 -6.59 -21.86
C LEU A 75 -6.48 -6.27 -22.27
N SER A 76 -6.79 -5.00 -22.50
CA SER A 76 -8.11 -4.57 -22.95
C SER A 76 -8.50 -5.22 -24.28
N GLY A 77 -7.59 -5.25 -25.24
CA GLY A 77 -7.76 -5.92 -26.53
C GLY A 77 -8.02 -7.41 -26.36
N ARG A 78 -7.24 -8.08 -25.52
CA ARG A 78 -7.36 -9.52 -25.23
C ARG A 78 -8.72 -9.88 -24.62
N ILE A 79 -9.14 -9.14 -23.59
CA ILE A 79 -10.44 -9.38 -22.94
C ILE A 79 -11.58 -9.21 -23.94
N ARG A 80 -11.55 -8.17 -24.78
CA ARG A 80 -12.58 -7.93 -25.80
C ARG A 80 -12.63 -9.00 -26.89
N GLN A 81 -11.48 -9.58 -27.22
CA GLN A 81 -11.33 -10.60 -28.28
C GLN A 81 -11.40 -12.03 -27.74
N GLY A 82 -11.54 -12.22 -26.42
CA GLY A 82 -11.51 -13.55 -25.79
C GLY A 82 -10.17 -14.29 -25.93
N LYS A 83 -9.06 -13.55 -26.13
CA LYS A 83 -7.72 -14.14 -26.26
C LYS A 83 -7.18 -14.60 -24.91
N SER A 84 -6.34 -15.61 -24.93
CA SER A 84 -5.67 -16.16 -23.73
C SER A 84 -4.71 -15.16 -23.09
N ILE A 85 -4.60 -15.22 -21.75
CA ILE A 85 -3.62 -14.44 -20.96
C ILE A 85 -2.25 -15.11 -20.85
N PHE A 86 -2.04 -16.28 -21.45
CA PHE A 86 -0.77 -17.01 -21.31
C PHE A 86 0.33 -16.46 -22.22
N PHE A 87 0.02 -16.18 -23.49
CA PHE A 87 1.01 -15.76 -24.47
C PHE A 87 0.46 -14.67 -25.40
N SER A 88 1.29 -13.68 -25.76
CA SER A 88 0.96 -12.63 -26.72
C SER A 88 1.93 -12.61 -27.90
N TRP A 89 1.41 -12.64 -29.13
CA TRP A 89 2.14 -12.36 -30.34
C TRP A 89 2.20 -10.86 -30.66
N ASP A 90 1.34 -10.06 -30.04
CA ASP A 90 1.22 -8.61 -30.27
C ASP A 90 2.29 -7.81 -29.49
N MET A 91 3.15 -8.49 -28.71
CA MET A 91 4.24 -7.90 -27.93
C MET A 91 5.59 -8.45 -28.41
N GLY A 92 6.39 -7.58 -29.03
CA GLY A 92 7.67 -7.96 -29.61
C GLY A 92 7.53 -9.09 -30.66
N LEU A 93 8.35 -10.12 -30.57
CA LEU A 93 8.29 -11.32 -31.41
C LEU A 93 7.56 -12.49 -30.73
N GLY A 94 6.74 -12.20 -29.75
CA GLY A 94 6.07 -13.15 -28.87
C GLY A 94 6.55 -13.02 -27.43
N TYR A 95 5.60 -12.97 -26.49
CA TYR A 95 5.90 -12.69 -25.08
C TYR A 95 5.04 -13.52 -24.14
N ASP A 96 5.65 -13.96 -23.03
CA ASP A 96 4.93 -14.58 -21.90
C ASP A 96 4.05 -13.54 -21.21
N PHE A 97 2.76 -13.50 -21.63
CA PHE A 97 1.81 -12.53 -21.10
C PHE A 97 1.33 -12.89 -19.69
N TYR A 98 1.43 -14.16 -19.28
CA TYR A 98 1.06 -14.61 -17.94
C TYR A 98 1.91 -13.92 -16.86
N THR A 99 3.22 -13.97 -17.01
CA THR A 99 4.15 -13.29 -16.09
C THR A 99 3.92 -11.77 -16.10
N ASN A 100 3.73 -11.18 -17.29
CA ASN A 100 3.41 -9.77 -17.44
C ASN A 100 2.10 -9.39 -16.73
N PHE A 101 1.08 -10.20 -16.86
CA PHE A 101 -0.22 -9.98 -16.20
C PHE A 101 -0.07 -9.93 -14.68
N PHE A 102 0.59 -10.91 -14.06
CA PHE A 102 0.77 -10.95 -12.60
C PHE A 102 1.83 -9.98 -12.06
N TYR A 103 2.66 -9.43 -12.91
CA TYR A 103 3.58 -8.36 -12.53
C TYR A 103 2.94 -6.98 -12.58
N TYR A 104 2.18 -6.68 -13.65
CA TYR A 104 1.71 -5.33 -13.96
C TYR A 104 0.20 -5.13 -13.79
N LEU A 105 -0.62 -6.14 -14.03
CA LEU A 105 -2.04 -5.96 -14.37
C LEU A 105 -3.02 -6.62 -13.40
N ALA A 106 -2.60 -7.63 -12.65
CA ALA A 106 -3.49 -8.52 -11.87
C ALA A 106 -4.27 -7.84 -10.72
N SER A 107 -3.92 -6.60 -10.34
CA SER A 107 -4.68 -5.85 -9.34
C SER A 107 -6.11 -5.59 -9.81
N PRO A 108 -7.15 -5.89 -9.01
CA PRO A 108 -8.54 -5.64 -9.38
C PRO A 108 -8.83 -4.16 -9.60
N VAL A 109 -8.08 -3.25 -8.95
CA VAL A 109 -8.22 -1.81 -9.17
C VAL A 109 -7.62 -1.42 -10.52
N ASN A 110 -6.51 -2.03 -10.92
CA ASN A 110 -5.91 -1.82 -12.23
C ASN A 110 -6.83 -2.30 -13.36
N LEU A 111 -7.59 -3.39 -13.14
CA LEU A 111 -8.55 -3.87 -14.13
C LEU A 111 -9.66 -2.86 -14.44
N ILE A 112 -9.90 -1.87 -13.57
CA ILE A 112 -10.82 -0.76 -13.85
C ILE A 112 -10.35 0.03 -15.07
N ALA A 113 -9.03 0.25 -15.25
CA ALA A 113 -8.48 0.94 -16.42
C ALA A 113 -8.84 0.23 -17.73
N VAL A 114 -8.90 -1.10 -17.72
CA VAL A 114 -9.24 -1.91 -18.89
C VAL A 114 -10.66 -1.65 -19.41
N LEU A 115 -11.59 -1.23 -18.52
CA LEU A 115 -12.97 -0.91 -18.90
C LEU A 115 -13.06 0.31 -19.83
N PHE A 116 -12.08 1.23 -19.74
CA PHE A 116 -12.05 2.42 -20.59
C PHE A 116 -11.58 2.09 -22.02
N GLY A 117 -10.56 1.26 -22.18
CA GLY A 117 -10.05 0.73 -23.45
C GLY A 117 -9.67 1.78 -24.50
N GLY A 118 -8.92 1.35 -25.51
CA GLY A 118 -8.61 2.17 -26.69
C GLY A 118 -8.05 3.55 -26.37
N SER A 119 -8.62 4.59 -27.01
CA SER A 119 -8.20 5.98 -26.88
C SER A 119 -8.40 6.62 -25.49
N HIS A 120 -9.15 5.96 -24.58
CA HIS A 120 -9.43 6.45 -23.24
C HIS A 120 -8.62 5.70 -22.15
N MET A 121 -7.62 4.90 -22.54
CA MET A 121 -6.81 4.12 -21.59
C MET A 121 -6.10 4.99 -20.57
N GLU A 122 -5.56 6.14 -20.97
CA GLU A 122 -4.92 7.07 -20.05
C GLU A 122 -5.89 7.54 -18.95
N LEU A 123 -7.12 7.91 -19.33
CA LEU A 123 -8.15 8.26 -18.35
C LEU A 123 -8.45 7.09 -17.40
N GLY A 124 -8.53 5.87 -17.93
CA GLY A 124 -8.74 4.66 -17.13
C GLY A 124 -7.62 4.43 -16.12
N MET A 125 -6.37 4.65 -16.51
CA MET A 125 -5.20 4.56 -15.62
C MET A 125 -5.24 5.65 -14.54
N ILE A 126 -5.58 6.88 -14.89
CA ILE A 126 -5.74 7.98 -13.94
C ILE A 126 -6.85 7.67 -12.92
N VAL A 127 -7.99 7.19 -13.37
CA VAL A 127 -9.10 6.80 -12.49
C VAL A 127 -8.66 5.67 -11.54
N SER A 128 -7.95 4.66 -12.05
CA SER A 128 -7.41 3.56 -11.22
C SER A 128 -6.41 4.06 -10.18
N MET A 129 -5.54 5.00 -10.54
CA MET A 129 -4.60 5.66 -9.65
C MET A 129 -5.35 6.40 -8.53
N CYS A 130 -6.30 7.27 -8.87
CA CYS A 130 -7.10 8.02 -7.90
C CYS A 130 -7.82 7.09 -6.91
N ILE A 131 -8.42 6.01 -7.41
CA ILE A 131 -9.09 5.00 -6.58
C ILE A 131 -8.09 4.34 -5.63
N GLN A 132 -6.91 3.93 -6.10
CA GLN A 132 -5.89 3.30 -5.25
C GLN A 132 -5.40 4.25 -4.15
N VAL A 133 -5.14 5.51 -4.47
CA VAL A 133 -4.73 6.52 -3.49
C VAL A 133 -5.83 6.75 -2.45
N GLY A 134 -7.07 6.90 -2.87
CA GLY A 134 -8.21 7.00 -1.94
C GLY A 134 -8.36 5.78 -1.05
N LEU A 135 -8.22 4.57 -1.61
CA LEU A 135 -8.27 3.32 -0.84
C LEU A 135 -7.10 3.18 0.14
N CYS A 136 -5.91 3.67 -0.18
CA CYS A 136 -4.79 3.73 0.77
C CYS A 136 -5.15 4.56 2.01
N GLY A 137 -5.80 5.71 1.82
CA GLY A 137 -6.32 6.53 2.92
C GLY A 137 -7.35 5.77 3.77
N VAL A 138 -8.27 5.05 3.13
CA VAL A 138 -9.27 4.22 3.82
C VAL A 138 -8.63 3.09 4.62
N THR A 139 -7.71 2.32 4.02
CA THR A 139 -7.11 1.16 4.69
C THR A 139 -6.25 1.56 5.87
N MET A 140 -5.51 2.67 5.77
CA MET A 140 -4.76 3.20 6.91
C MET A 140 -5.70 3.74 7.99
N THR A 141 -6.75 4.47 7.64
CA THR A 141 -7.79 4.93 8.60
C THR A 141 -8.46 3.75 9.29
N TYR A 142 -8.73 2.67 8.55
CA TYR A 142 -9.28 1.43 9.08
C TYR A 142 -8.32 0.78 10.08
N PHE A 143 -7.06 0.62 9.72
CA PHE A 143 -6.02 0.09 10.58
C PHE A 143 -5.92 0.88 11.89
N LEU A 144 -5.76 2.21 11.80
CA LEU A 144 -5.63 3.10 12.95
C LEU A 144 -6.86 3.07 13.88
N SER A 145 -8.04 2.85 13.31
CA SER A 145 -9.29 2.75 14.09
C SER A 145 -9.46 1.41 14.81
N HIS A 146 -8.76 0.35 14.39
CA HIS A 146 -8.97 -1.02 14.87
C HIS A 146 -7.71 -1.65 15.49
N THR A 147 -6.55 -0.97 15.40
CA THR A 147 -5.33 -1.47 16.05
C THR A 147 -5.49 -1.46 17.58
N SER A 148 -4.99 -2.48 18.23
CA SER A 148 -4.94 -2.58 19.70
C SER A 148 -4.09 -1.49 20.36
N ARG A 149 -3.27 -0.82 19.56
CA ARG A 149 -2.41 0.31 20.01
C ARG A 149 -3.17 1.63 20.13
N ASN A 150 -4.33 1.74 19.50
CA ASN A 150 -5.19 2.90 19.62
C ASN A 150 -5.92 2.87 20.98
N LYS A 151 -5.38 3.62 21.94
CA LYS A 151 -5.93 3.71 23.31
C LYS A 151 -6.90 4.89 23.48
N MET A 152 -7.13 5.68 22.43
CA MET A 152 -8.08 6.78 22.51
C MET A 152 -9.50 6.25 22.60
N GLN A 153 -10.30 6.90 23.44
CA GLN A 153 -11.74 6.60 23.53
C GLN A 153 -12.40 6.85 22.17
N HIS A 154 -13.39 6.03 21.84
CA HIS A 154 -14.18 6.20 20.62
C HIS A 154 -14.93 7.54 20.67
N GLY A 155 -14.39 8.55 19.96
CA GLY A 155 -14.92 9.90 19.90
C GLY A 155 -14.69 10.51 18.51
N TRP A 156 -15.29 11.67 18.28
CA TRP A 156 -15.10 12.42 17.03
C TRP A 156 -13.64 12.83 16.80
N LEU A 157 -12.92 13.16 17.87
CA LEU A 157 -11.50 13.52 17.79
C LEU A 157 -10.64 12.35 17.31
N ASN A 158 -10.87 11.14 17.85
CA ASN A 158 -10.18 9.94 17.41
C ASN A 158 -10.47 9.65 15.91
N ASP A 159 -11.72 9.82 15.46
CA ASP A 159 -12.06 9.61 14.06
C ASP A 159 -11.36 10.62 13.16
N ILE A 160 -11.32 11.91 13.53
CA ILE A 160 -10.60 12.93 12.76
C ILE A 160 -9.10 12.61 12.70
N LEU A 161 -8.48 12.26 13.82
CA LEU A 161 -7.06 11.91 13.85
C LEU A 161 -6.77 10.69 12.97
N CYS A 162 -7.60 9.65 13.00
CA CYS A 162 -7.46 8.50 12.13
C CYS A 162 -7.58 8.87 10.64
N VAL A 163 -8.51 9.78 10.28
CA VAL A 163 -8.67 10.27 8.91
C VAL A 163 -7.45 11.08 8.48
N VAL A 164 -7.01 12.03 9.29
CA VAL A 164 -5.85 12.88 8.99
C VAL A 164 -4.58 12.04 8.79
N MET A 165 -4.35 11.05 9.64
CA MET A 165 -3.21 10.14 9.51
C MET A 165 -3.36 9.20 8.30
N GLY A 166 -4.59 8.77 7.98
CA GLY A 166 -4.88 8.01 6.77
C GLY A 166 -4.59 8.82 5.49
N MET A 167 -4.98 10.09 5.49
CA MET A 167 -4.65 11.04 4.41
C MET A 167 -3.14 11.25 4.29
N ALA A 168 -2.45 11.47 5.41
CA ALA A 168 -1.00 11.63 5.43
C ALA A 168 -0.27 10.40 4.86
N TYR A 169 -0.78 9.19 5.09
CA TYR A 169 -0.28 7.97 4.47
C TYR A 169 -0.50 7.95 2.96
N SER A 170 -1.72 8.26 2.50
CA SER A 170 -2.08 8.23 1.09
C SER A 170 -1.48 9.38 0.27
N MET A 171 -0.99 10.43 0.92
CA MET A 171 -0.37 11.61 0.29
C MET A 171 1.08 11.82 0.76
N CYS A 172 1.75 10.78 1.25
CA CYS A 172 3.17 10.86 1.57
C CYS A 172 4.01 11.04 0.29
N ASP A 173 5.24 11.48 0.45
CA ASP A 173 6.14 11.78 -0.66
C ASP A 173 6.32 10.58 -1.61
N TYR A 174 6.45 9.37 -1.08
CA TYR A 174 6.49 8.16 -1.90
C TYR A 174 5.26 8.03 -2.81
N MET A 175 4.07 8.28 -2.28
CA MET A 175 2.83 8.22 -3.07
C MET A 175 2.79 9.30 -4.14
N LEU A 176 3.19 10.51 -3.81
CA LEU A 176 3.20 11.64 -4.75
C LEU A 176 4.26 11.45 -5.83
N ALA A 177 5.44 10.94 -5.47
CA ALA A 177 6.53 10.71 -6.41
C ALA A 177 6.29 9.52 -7.36
N TYR A 178 5.62 8.46 -6.86
CA TYR A 178 5.47 7.20 -7.59
C TYR A 178 4.01 6.82 -7.90
N GLN A 179 3.04 7.73 -7.74
CA GLN A 179 1.62 7.46 -8.02
C GLN A 179 1.36 7.00 -9.46
N TYR A 180 2.20 7.38 -10.41
CA TYR A 180 2.12 6.91 -11.79
C TYR A 180 2.46 5.41 -11.94
N ASN A 181 3.16 4.82 -10.97
CA ASN A 181 3.43 3.38 -10.94
C ASN A 181 2.26 2.62 -10.29
N LEU A 182 1.15 2.50 -11.01
CA LEU A 182 -0.07 1.84 -10.51
C LEU A 182 0.16 0.46 -9.91
N ILE A 183 1.17 -0.25 -10.43
CA ILE A 183 1.51 -1.60 -10.02
C ILE A 183 2.04 -1.70 -8.58
N TRP A 184 2.57 -0.58 -8.03
CA TRP A 184 3.12 -0.56 -6.68
C TRP A 184 2.09 -0.17 -5.63
N LEU A 185 1.08 0.61 -6.02
CA LEU A 185 0.10 1.18 -5.12
C LEU A 185 -0.77 0.12 -4.43
N ILE A 186 -1.04 -0.99 -5.11
CA ILE A 186 -1.85 -2.07 -4.52
C ILE A 186 -1.18 -2.70 -3.30
N CYS A 187 0.14 -2.82 -3.28
CA CYS A 187 0.86 -3.33 -2.11
C CYS A 187 0.75 -2.37 -0.92
N LEU A 188 0.87 -1.05 -1.17
CA LEU A 188 0.66 -0.04 -0.13
C LEU A 188 -0.76 -0.07 0.43
N LEU A 189 -1.75 -0.31 -0.42
CA LEU A 189 -3.15 -0.47 0.00
C LEU A 189 -3.32 -1.68 0.94
N LEU A 190 -2.63 -2.79 0.69
CA LEU A 190 -2.77 -4.02 1.48
C LEU A 190 -2.03 -3.96 2.82
N VAL A 191 -0.91 -3.22 2.89
CA VAL A 191 -0.03 -3.16 4.08
C VAL A 191 -0.77 -2.83 5.38
N PRO A 192 -1.60 -1.78 5.51
CA PRO A 192 -2.26 -1.46 6.78
C PRO A 192 -3.20 -2.57 7.25
N VAL A 193 -3.91 -3.21 6.32
CA VAL A 193 -4.85 -4.30 6.65
C VAL A 193 -4.09 -5.59 7.00
N MET A 194 -2.96 -5.84 6.34
CA MET A 194 -2.05 -6.94 6.67
C MET A 194 -1.47 -6.76 8.07
N MET A 195 -1.02 -5.55 8.44
CA MET A 195 -0.54 -5.24 9.79
C MET A 195 -1.59 -5.54 10.86
N LEU A 196 -2.86 -5.17 10.62
CA LEU A 196 -3.97 -5.54 11.50
C LEU A 196 -4.18 -7.05 11.57
N GLY A 197 -3.97 -7.76 10.45
CA GLY A 197 -4.01 -9.23 10.41
C GLY A 197 -2.94 -9.87 11.30
N VAL A 198 -1.73 -9.34 11.28
CA VAL A 198 -0.63 -9.76 12.17
C VAL A 198 -0.96 -9.50 13.64
N GLU A 199 -1.53 -8.33 13.98
CA GLU A 199 -1.99 -8.05 15.36
C GLU A 199 -3.03 -9.06 15.82
N ARG A 200 -4.05 -9.35 15.03
CA ARG A 200 -5.09 -10.35 15.36
C ARG A 200 -4.52 -11.74 15.54
N LEU A 201 -3.54 -12.13 14.72
CA LEU A 201 -2.83 -13.40 14.90
C LEU A 201 -2.10 -13.45 16.24
N ILE A 202 -1.43 -12.36 16.63
CA ILE A 202 -0.65 -12.30 17.88
C ILE A 202 -1.58 -12.27 19.09
N GLU A 203 -2.66 -11.50 19.07
CA GLU A 203 -3.55 -11.30 20.20
C GLU A 203 -4.58 -12.42 20.38
N GLY A 204 -5.36 -12.69 19.34
CA GLY A 204 -6.44 -13.66 19.36
C GLY A 204 -6.15 -14.99 18.68
N GLY A 205 -5.02 -15.09 17.96
CA GLY A 205 -4.65 -16.26 17.18
C GLY A 205 -5.44 -16.44 15.89
N ASP A 206 -6.20 -15.45 15.42
CA ASP A 206 -6.89 -15.48 14.14
C ASP A 206 -5.93 -15.16 12.98
N VAL A 207 -5.69 -16.15 12.13
CA VAL A 207 -4.74 -16.08 11.01
C VAL A 207 -5.37 -15.59 9.70
N ARG A 208 -6.70 -15.58 9.61
CA ARG A 208 -7.42 -15.43 8.33
C ARG A 208 -7.09 -14.15 7.62
N LEU A 209 -7.15 -13.04 8.33
CA LEU A 209 -6.90 -11.73 7.74
C LEU A 209 -5.46 -11.61 7.24
N TYR A 210 -4.48 -12.07 8.03
CA TYR A 210 -3.07 -12.07 7.63
C TYR A 210 -2.83 -12.96 6.41
N PHE A 211 -3.36 -14.19 6.44
CA PHE A 211 -3.28 -15.12 5.31
C PHE A 211 -3.82 -14.51 4.01
N VAL A 212 -5.05 -13.96 4.06
CA VAL A 212 -5.70 -13.39 2.88
C VAL A 212 -4.92 -12.21 2.33
N MET A 213 -4.46 -11.29 3.19
CA MET A 213 -3.72 -10.10 2.73
C MET A 213 -2.37 -10.47 2.13
N LEU A 214 -1.64 -11.41 2.72
CA LEU A 214 -0.36 -11.86 2.20
C LEU A 214 -0.54 -12.63 0.88
N PHE A 215 -1.50 -13.55 0.80
CA PHE A 215 -1.86 -14.27 -0.43
C PHE A 215 -2.24 -13.29 -1.56
N MET A 216 -3.12 -12.34 -1.28
CA MET A 216 -3.55 -11.34 -2.27
C MET A 216 -2.38 -10.46 -2.73
N SER A 217 -1.43 -10.13 -1.85
CA SER A 217 -0.25 -9.36 -2.26
C SER A 217 0.58 -10.14 -3.30
N PHE A 218 0.79 -11.44 -3.11
CA PHE A 218 1.50 -12.29 -4.08
C PHE A 218 0.78 -12.39 -5.42
N VAL A 219 -0.55 -12.47 -5.41
CA VAL A 219 -1.36 -12.59 -6.63
C VAL A 219 -1.42 -11.25 -7.38
N PHE A 220 -1.54 -10.13 -6.67
CA PHE A 220 -1.71 -8.82 -7.33
C PHE A 220 -0.40 -8.22 -7.83
N ASN A 221 0.70 -8.47 -7.14
CA ASN A 221 2.04 -8.10 -7.58
C ASN A 221 3.08 -8.97 -6.88
N PHE A 222 3.52 -10.05 -7.50
CA PHE A 222 4.43 -11.01 -6.89
C PHE A 222 5.79 -10.40 -6.54
N TYR A 223 6.23 -9.36 -7.24
CA TYR A 223 7.53 -8.73 -7.02
C TYR A 223 7.52 -7.83 -5.78
N PHE A 224 6.56 -6.91 -5.66
CA PHE A 224 6.43 -6.01 -4.51
C PHE A 224 5.94 -6.70 -3.24
N SER A 225 5.31 -7.87 -3.36
CA SER A 225 4.82 -8.64 -2.22
C SER A 225 5.91 -9.07 -1.24
N TRP A 226 7.16 -9.18 -1.69
CA TRP A 226 8.30 -9.44 -0.80
C TRP A 226 8.49 -8.33 0.22
N PHE A 227 8.32 -7.06 -0.18
CA PHE A 227 8.35 -5.94 0.77
C PHE A 227 7.19 -5.99 1.75
N VAL A 228 5.99 -6.37 1.29
CA VAL A 228 4.82 -6.59 2.17
C VAL A 228 5.13 -7.69 3.19
N ALA A 229 5.74 -8.79 2.77
CA ALA A 229 6.15 -9.88 3.66
C ALA A 229 7.23 -9.43 4.68
N MET A 230 8.22 -8.63 4.25
CA MET A 230 9.22 -8.04 5.15
C MET A 230 8.58 -7.13 6.20
N ILE A 231 7.66 -6.27 5.80
CA ILE A 231 6.91 -5.42 6.72
C ILE A 231 6.11 -6.27 7.72
N ALA A 232 5.51 -7.38 7.27
CA ALA A 232 4.80 -8.30 8.16
C ALA A 232 5.73 -8.90 9.24
N VAL A 233 6.95 -9.30 8.86
CA VAL A 233 7.97 -9.80 9.81
C VAL A 233 8.36 -8.74 10.82
N ILE A 234 8.68 -7.52 10.35
CA ILE A 234 9.04 -6.40 11.22
C ILE A 234 7.90 -6.08 12.19
N TRP A 235 6.67 -6.02 11.67
CA TRP A 235 5.49 -5.76 12.48
C TRP A 235 5.23 -6.87 13.50
N PHE A 236 5.43 -8.15 13.12
CA PHE A 236 5.34 -9.29 14.03
C PHE A 236 6.36 -9.16 15.17
N ILE A 237 7.59 -8.75 14.89
CA ILE A 237 8.64 -8.56 15.90
C ILE A 237 8.30 -7.40 16.83
N ASP A 238 7.64 -6.36 16.33
CA ASP A 238 7.35 -5.15 17.07
C ASP A 238 6.12 -5.24 17.98
N VAL A 239 5.12 -6.04 17.65
CA VAL A 239 3.94 -6.20 18.51
C VAL A 239 4.33 -6.78 19.87
N LYS A 240 3.86 -6.15 20.95
CA LYS A 240 4.16 -6.56 22.33
C LYS A 240 3.77 -8.01 22.61
N LYS A 241 4.66 -8.75 23.26
CA LYS A 241 4.48 -10.14 23.64
C LYS A 241 4.69 -10.32 25.15
N ASP A 242 3.85 -11.13 25.74
CA ASP A 242 3.82 -11.28 27.20
C ASP A 242 4.99 -12.13 27.72
N SER A 243 5.45 -13.12 26.95
CA SER A 243 6.57 -14.00 27.33
C SER A 243 7.30 -14.57 26.12
N TRP A 244 8.55 -15.03 26.33
CA TRP A 244 9.36 -15.69 25.31
C TRP A 244 8.71 -16.98 24.77
N LYS A 245 8.08 -17.77 25.65
CA LYS A 245 7.34 -18.99 25.26
C LYS A 245 6.17 -18.64 24.32
N MET A 246 5.44 -17.55 24.63
CA MET A 246 4.32 -17.08 23.81
C MET A 246 4.83 -16.53 22.46
N PHE A 247 5.98 -15.86 22.46
CA PHE A 247 6.63 -15.40 21.22
C PHE A 247 6.86 -16.56 20.24
N TRP A 248 7.48 -17.63 20.68
CA TRP A 248 7.76 -18.78 19.82
C TRP A 248 6.50 -19.48 19.36
N LYS A 249 5.52 -19.69 20.25
CA LYS A 249 4.23 -20.28 19.86
C LYS A 249 3.53 -19.50 18.76
N ARG A 250 3.50 -18.17 18.88
CA ARG A 250 2.89 -17.27 17.87
C ARG A 250 3.77 -17.13 16.64
N GLY A 251 5.09 -17.22 16.79
CA GLY A 251 6.07 -17.24 15.71
C GLY A 251 5.91 -18.45 14.79
N VAL A 252 5.75 -19.63 15.35
CA VAL A 252 5.44 -20.83 14.56
C VAL A 252 4.13 -20.66 13.81
N LYS A 253 3.09 -20.13 14.46
CA LYS A 253 1.80 -19.87 13.81
C LYS A 253 1.91 -18.84 12.68
N PHE A 254 2.68 -17.77 12.89
CA PHE A 254 2.97 -16.75 11.88
C PHE A 254 3.72 -17.37 10.69
N ALA A 255 4.80 -18.14 10.95
CA ALA A 255 5.58 -18.80 9.92
C ALA A 255 4.76 -19.81 9.10
N LEU A 256 3.97 -20.65 9.76
CA LEU A 256 3.09 -21.61 9.07
C LEU A 256 2.05 -20.89 8.21
N THR A 257 1.46 -19.80 8.70
CA THR A 257 0.51 -19.00 7.92
C THR A 257 1.18 -18.34 6.71
N SER A 258 2.41 -17.84 6.87
CA SER A 258 3.19 -17.26 5.76
C SER A 258 3.52 -18.31 4.71
N ILE A 259 3.99 -19.48 5.13
CA ILE A 259 4.28 -20.61 4.23
C ILE A 259 3.03 -21.06 3.50
N THR A 260 1.90 -21.23 4.18
CA THR A 260 0.65 -21.63 3.51
C THR A 260 0.14 -20.58 2.54
N ALA A 261 0.26 -19.29 2.85
CA ALA A 261 -0.10 -18.22 1.91
C ALA A 261 0.80 -18.24 0.66
N THR A 262 2.12 -18.42 0.85
CA THR A 262 3.09 -18.52 -0.25
C THR A 262 2.83 -19.75 -1.10
N LEU A 263 2.63 -20.93 -0.48
CA LEU A 263 2.30 -22.17 -1.22
C LEU A 263 0.98 -22.04 -2.00
N SER A 264 -0.03 -21.41 -1.43
CA SER A 264 -1.29 -21.16 -2.14
C SER A 264 -1.10 -20.26 -3.35
N ALA A 265 -0.12 -19.36 -3.33
CA ALA A 265 0.22 -18.47 -4.42
C ALA A 265 1.21 -19.07 -5.43
N CYS A 266 1.68 -20.32 -5.27
CA CYS A 266 2.67 -20.94 -6.15
C CYS A 266 2.23 -21.05 -7.60
N VAL A 267 0.94 -21.10 -7.88
CA VAL A 267 0.41 -21.04 -9.24
C VAL A 267 0.85 -19.76 -9.97
N VAL A 268 1.05 -18.66 -9.25
CA VAL A 268 1.59 -17.40 -9.78
C VAL A 268 3.11 -17.34 -9.60
N LEU A 269 3.59 -17.62 -8.39
CA LEU A 269 4.99 -17.41 -8.02
C LEU A 269 5.95 -18.28 -8.82
N VAL A 270 5.64 -19.56 -9.04
CA VAL A 270 6.56 -20.49 -9.71
C VAL A 270 6.75 -20.13 -11.20
N PRO A 271 5.70 -19.94 -12.02
CA PRO A 271 5.89 -19.51 -13.40
C PRO A 271 6.61 -18.16 -13.52
N CYS A 272 6.24 -17.19 -12.67
CA CYS A 272 6.87 -15.87 -12.68
C CYS A 272 8.36 -15.93 -12.28
N PHE A 273 8.71 -16.72 -11.28
CA PHE A 273 10.10 -16.94 -10.87
C PHE A 273 10.92 -17.59 -11.99
N LEU A 274 10.40 -18.66 -12.62
CA LEU A 274 11.07 -19.33 -13.72
C LEU A 274 11.27 -18.40 -14.93
N ALA A 275 10.30 -17.55 -15.22
CA ALA A 275 10.41 -16.57 -16.30
C ALA A 275 11.47 -15.49 -16.03
N ILE A 276 11.68 -15.09 -14.75
CA ILE A 276 12.74 -14.15 -14.38
C ILE A 276 14.12 -14.82 -14.49
N VAL A 277 14.26 -16.01 -13.93
CA VAL A 277 15.56 -16.74 -13.95
C VAL A 277 15.98 -17.13 -15.35
N GLY A 278 15.02 -17.44 -16.23
CA GLY A 278 15.28 -17.80 -17.63
C GLY A 278 15.66 -16.63 -18.54
N ARG A 279 15.60 -15.38 -18.08
CA ARG A 279 16.00 -14.20 -18.89
C ARG A 279 17.52 -14.01 -18.84
N GLU A 280 18.12 -13.75 -19.98
CA GLU A 280 19.51 -13.29 -20.07
C GLU A 280 19.60 -11.94 -19.33
N GLY A 281 20.42 -11.85 -18.31
CA GLY A 281 20.53 -10.67 -17.43
C GLY A 281 20.23 -10.94 -15.95
N ALA A 282 19.72 -12.12 -15.60
CA ALA A 282 19.60 -12.54 -14.19
C ALA A 282 20.96 -12.57 -13.47
N SER A 283 22.07 -12.62 -14.20
CA SER A 283 23.43 -12.50 -13.66
C SER A 283 23.71 -11.16 -12.96
N SER A 284 23.01 -10.08 -13.35
CA SER A 284 23.14 -8.78 -12.69
C SER A 284 22.52 -8.75 -11.28
N LEU A 285 21.70 -9.74 -10.94
CA LEU A 285 21.12 -9.87 -9.60
C LEU A 285 22.15 -10.30 -8.54
N THR A 286 23.32 -10.78 -8.96
CA THR A 286 24.40 -11.25 -8.10
C THR A 286 25.58 -10.28 -8.03
N GLU A 287 25.52 -9.13 -8.69
CA GLU A 287 26.56 -8.12 -8.54
C GLU A 287 26.50 -7.51 -7.14
N ASP A 288 27.61 -7.59 -6.41
CA ASP A 288 27.78 -6.98 -5.11
C ASP A 288 27.52 -5.46 -5.20
N ILE A 289 26.43 -4.99 -4.63
CA ILE A 289 26.13 -3.57 -4.55
C ILE A 289 27.13 -2.97 -3.55
N PRO A 290 28.12 -2.16 -3.97
CA PRO A 290 29.09 -1.62 -3.05
C PRO A 290 28.39 -0.72 -2.03
N PHE A 291 28.70 -0.92 -0.76
CA PHE A 291 28.12 -0.17 0.37
C PHE A 291 28.27 1.36 0.22
N SER A 292 29.24 1.80 -0.60
CA SER A 292 29.46 3.19 -0.99
C SER A 292 28.30 3.80 -1.81
N LYS A 293 27.44 3.00 -2.44
CA LYS A 293 26.24 3.49 -3.16
C LYS A 293 25.08 3.90 -2.23
N PHE A 294 25.17 3.69 -0.93
CA PHE A 294 24.12 4.09 0.02
C PHE A 294 24.06 5.61 0.32
N GLY A 295 24.87 6.42 -0.33
CA GLY A 295 24.84 7.88 -0.24
C GLY A 295 25.31 8.44 1.10
N ASN A 296 25.57 9.73 1.14
CA ASN A 296 25.94 10.43 2.36
C ASN A 296 24.74 10.52 3.32
N PHE A 297 24.98 10.34 4.62
CA PHE A 297 24.00 10.50 5.69
C PHE A 297 23.31 11.87 5.63
N ALA A 298 24.00 12.90 5.14
CA ALA A 298 23.45 14.23 4.90
C ALA A 298 22.30 14.23 3.86
N ASN A 299 22.45 13.49 2.77
CA ASN A 299 21.40 13.38 1.73
C ASN A 299 20.18 12.62 2.25
N LEU A 300 20.40 11.61 3.09
CA LEU A 300 19.32 10.91 3.79
C LEU A 300 18.55 11.88 4.70
N PHE A 301 19.25 12.74 5.43
CA PHE A 301 18.63 13.73 6.30
C PHE A 301 17.84 14.79 5.52
N GLN A 302 18.39 15.27 4.40
CA GLN A 302 17.71 16.23 3.51
C GLN A 302 16.40 15.72 2.96
N SER A 303 16.29 14.42 2.65
CA SER A 303 15.07 13.84 2.09
C SER A 303 13.86 13.80 3.03
N PHE A 304 14.04 14.16 4.32
CA PHE A 304 12.92 14.38 5.24
C PHE A 304 12.29 15.78 5.16
N PHE A 305 12.92 16.71 4.45
CA PHE A 305 12.48 18.10 4.39
C PHE A 305 11.83 18.46 3.06
N TRP A 306 10.97 19.47 3.08
CA TRP A 306 10.37 20.05 1.89
C TRP A 306 11.44 20.68 0.99
N GLY A 307 11.27 20.56 -0.33
CA GLY A 307 12.16 21.19 -1.31
C GLY A 307 13.37 20.33 -1.69
N HIS A 308 13.44 19.11 -1.20
CA HIS A 308 14.35 18.11 -1.77
C HIS A 308 13.82 17.70 -3.15
N ASP A 309 14.71 17.66 -4.15
CA ASP A 309 14.34 17.26 -5.51
C ASP A 309 13.74 15.84 -5.49
N ILE A 310 12.48 15.75 -5.90
CA ILE A 310 11.81 14.46 -6.06
C ILE A 310 12.45 13.78 -7.27
N ASP A 311 13.17 12.69 -7.05
CA ASP A 311 13.72 11.90 -8.13
C ASP A 311 12.62 11.03 -8.78
N ILE A 312 11.89 11.66 -9.69
CA ILE A 312 10.81 10.99 -10.43
C ILE A 312 11.36 10.00 -11.47
N ALA A 313 12.60 10.20 -11.94
CA ALA A 313 13.15 9.47 -13.06
C ALA A 313 14.37 8.58 -12.71
N GLY A 314 14.75 8.45 -11.44
CA GLY A 314 15.95 7.73 -11.05
C GLY A 314 17.24 8.39 -11.54
N ARG A 315 17.20 9.72 -11.83
CA ARG A 315 18.32 10.47 -12.37
C ARG A 315 19.39 10.80 -11.35
N THR A 316 19.02 10.86 -10.08
CA THR A 316 19.93 11.06 -8.96
C THR A 316 20.01 9.76 -8.17
N LEU A 317 21.11 9.04 -8.29
CA LEU A 317 21.39 7.75 -7.63
C LEU A 317 21.20 7.77 -6.08
N TYR A 318 20.90 8.92 -5.50
CA TYR A 318 20.92 9.12 -4.04
C TYR A 318 19.70 9.85 -3.48
N ALA A 319 18.76 10.30 -4.31
CA ALA A 319 17.55 10.96 -3.83
C ALA A 319 16.53 9.90 -3.37
N ARG A 320 16.15 9.95 -2.11
CA ARG A 320 15.14 9.07 -1.51
C ARG A 320 13.94 9.91 -1.10
N ASN A 321 12.77 9.55 -1.60
CA ASN A 321 11.53 10.27 -1.31
C ASN A 321 11.00 9.85 0.06
N MET A 322 11.46 10.51 1.12
CA MET A 322 11.15 10.18 2.52
C MET A 322 10.29 11.24 3.21
N TYR A 323 9.96 12.33 2.53
CA TYR A 323 9.16 13.39 3.09
C TYR A 323 7.73 12.91 3.38
N MET A 324 7.32 13.02 4.61
CA MET A 324 5.99 12.59 5.08
C MET A 324 5.11 13.74 5.57
N GLY A 325 5.55 14.97 5.34
CA GLY A 325 4.90 16.19 5.82
C GLY A 325 5.53 16.69 7.14
N LEU A 326 5.65 18.02 7.26
CA LEU A 326 6.25 18.66 8.44
C LEU A 326 5.54 18.28 9.75
N SER A 327 4.22 18.09 9.71
CA SER A 327 3.43 17.69 10.88
C SER A 327 3.83 16.32 11.40
N LEU A 328 4.01 15.34 10.51
CA LEU A 328 4.43 13.99 10.90
C LEU A 328 5.89 13.97 11.34
N LEU A 329 6.74 14.73 10.68
CA LEU A 329 8.14 14.90 11.10
C LEU A 329 8.20 15.51 12.51
N PHE A 330 7.41 16.56 12.79
CA PHE A 330 7.30 17.15 14.12
C PHE A 330 6.82 16.12 15.16
N LEU A 331 5.78 15.35 14.86
CA LEU A 331 5.29 14.31 15.76
C LEU A 331 6.34 13.20 15.99
N ALA A 332 7.12 12.84 14.98
CA ALA A 332 8.24 11.90 15.12
C ALA A 332 9.30 12.44 16.06
N VAL A 333 9.68 13.73 15.92
CA VAL A 333 10.60 14.39 16.83
C VAL A 333 10.06 14.43 18.26
N VAL A 334 8.78 14.82 18.44
CA VAL A 334 8.12 14.82 19.76
C VAL A 334 8.13 13.41 20.36
N TYR A 335 7.88 12.37 19.55
CA TYR A 335 7.93 10.98 20.00
C TYR A 335 9.33 10.59 20.52
N VAL A 336 10.38 10.96 19.77
CA VAL A 336 11.78 10.66 20.13
C VAL A 336 12.17 11.33 21.47
N PHE A 337 11.72 12.57 21.70
CA PHE A 337 12.04 13.33 22.91
C PHE A 337 11.03 13.10 24.06
N ASN A 338 9.97 12.33 23.85
CA ASN A 338 8.96 12.08 24.88
C ASN A 338 9.52 11.20 26.01
N ARG A 339 9.78 11.81 27.15
CA ARG A 339 10.32 11.14 28.35
C ARG A 339 9.38 10.11 28.98
N ASN A 340 8.08 10.19 28.69
CA ASN A 340 7.10 9.21 29.17
C ASN A 340 7.19 7.85 28.44
N ILE A 341 7.94 7.79 27.32
CA ILE A 341 8.19 6.58 26.58
C ILE A 341 9.60 6.07 26.91
N GLN A 342 9.71 4.80 27.28
CA GLN A 342 11.00 4.20 27.61
C GLN A 342 12.02 4.39 26.48
N LEU A 343 13.25 4.78 26.80
CA LEU A 343 14.32 5.02 25.83
C LEU A 343 14.53 3.84 24.89
N ARG A 344 14.52 2.61 25.43
CA ARG A 344 14.66 1.38 24.65
C ARG A 344 13.56 1.24 23.58
N ALA A 345 12.32 1.62 23.87
CA ALA A 345 11.23 1.59 22.92
C ALA A 345 11.41 2.65 21.82
N ARG A 346 11.90 3.85 22.16
CA ARG A 346 12.20 4.92 21.18
C ARG A 346 13.31 4.53 20.24
N VAL A 347 14.43 4.03 20.77
CA VAL A 347 15.58 3.57 19.97
C VAL A 347 15.18 2.41 19.06
N LYS A 348 14.42 1.43 19.58
CA LYS A 348 13.91 0.31 18.77
C LYS A 348 13.12 0.80 17.56
N ARG A 349 12.22 1.79 17.74
CA ARG A 349 11.43 2.37 16.64
C ARG A 349 12.29 3.09 15.61
N LEU A 350 13.28 3.85 16.06
CA LEU A 350 14.21 4.51 15.16
C LEU A 350 14.99 3.51 14.30
N VAL A 351 15.49 2.45 14.91
CA VAL A 351 16.19 1.37 14.18
C VAL A 351 15.25 0.67 13.18
N GLU A 352 14.01 0.38 13.55
CA GLU A 352 13.02 -0.22 12.66
C GLU A 352 12.71 0.68 11.46
N ILE A 353 12.55 1.99 11.67
CA ILE A 353 12.37 2.97 10.61
C ILE A 353 13.63 3.01 9.72
N CYS A 354 14.82 3.11 10.29
CA CYS A 354 16.06 3.11 9.52
C CYS A 354 16.21 1.84 8.67
N LEU A 355 15.95 0.66 9.22
CA LEU A 355 16.04 -0.60 8.48
C LEU A 355 15.05 -0.68 7.32
N LEU A 356 13.82 -0.18 7.50
CA LEU A 356 12.83 -0.12 6.42
C LEU A 356 13.27 0.79 5.27
N TYR A 357 13.85 1.94 5.61
CA TYR A 357 14.24 2.94 4.62
C TYR A 357 15.62 2.72 4.00
N THR A 358 16.48 1.92 4.61
CA THR A 358 17.81 1.60 4.07
C THR A 358 17.81 0.35 3.20
N SER A 359 16.69 -0.36 3.08
CA SER A 359 16.57 -1.47 2.12
C SER A 359 16.73 -0.94 0.69
N PRO A 360 17.59 -1.57 -0.14
CA PRO A 360 17.80 -1.15 -1.52
C PRO A 360 16.47 -1.17 -2.29
N SER A 361 16.22 -0.12 -3.05
CA SER A 361 15.09 -0.09 -3.98
C SER A 361 15.28 -1.17 -5.05
N PRO A 362 14.20 -1.80 -5.54
CA PRO A 362 14.29 -2.71 -6.69
C PRO A 362 14.95 -2.07 -7.93
N ARG A 363 14.86 -0.74 -8.08
CA ARG A 363 15.57 0.01 -9.13
C ARG A 363 17.08 0.05 -8.96
N ASP A 364 17.57 -0.02 -7.71
CA ASP A 364 19.00 -0.07 -7.43
C ASP A 364 19.61 -1.43 -7.84
N ILE A 365 18.75 -2.45 -7.99
CA ILE A 365 19.08 -3.82 -8.40
C ILE A 365 18.90 -4.00 -9.92
N SER A 366 17.95 -3.31 -10.54
CA SER A 366 17.66 -3.36 -11.97
C SER A 366 18.41 -2.25 -12.72
N GLY A 367 19.64 -1.97 -12.35
CA GLY A 367 20.47 -0.96 -12.99
C GLY A 367 20.56 -1.15 -14.50
N SER A 368 20.11 -0.11 -15.20
CA SER A 368 20.19 0.21 -16.64
C SER A 368 19.59 -0.79 -17.59
#